data_b88b2d402400ee49b940e1d39c3f70ff
#
_entry.id   b88b2d402400ee49b940e1d39c3f70ff
#
_cell.length_a   1.000
_cell.length_b   1.000
_cell.length_c   1.000
_cell.angle_alpha   90.00
_cell.angle_beta   90.00
_cell.angle_gamma   90.00
#
_symmetry.space_group_name_H-M   'P 1'
#
loop_
_entity.id
_entity.type
_entity.pdbx_description
1 polymer ?
#
loop_
_entity_poly.entity_id
_entity_poly.type
_entity_poly.pdbx_seq_one_letter_code
_entity_poly.pdbx_strand_id
1 'polypeptide(L)'
;MPLRIIAAMIRTYLVRLLLPLLGTAGTAVLSAQDAPERTPQKNPIPEDVVGDEHVREEFGVNEFTTPSIRKLFDMLNKVGKLSYVNLKRPFTDKTPADRVLVSLGLGTLIADGFLIVQCEKLEEMENVGRAMIKYGKALGAGGRLAKHQQSLFDYSLKGNWQDLRVELAKTQADVEAEMVQLRDVDIAHLISLGGWLRALEISTQSINDNYAEEKTRQLTRRDIAEYYLMSLESLHPSITKNPNLQKLRKGLEEMIPLFDVPEGKALSHDEVKAMHQKAYELSHVITDKMND
;
A
#
# COMPACT_ATOMS: atom_id res chain seq x y z
N MET A 1 -32.38 -5.25 15.74
CA MET A 1 -32.91 -5.41 14.38
C MET A 1 -31.95 -6.31 13.63
N PRO A 2 -32.38 -7.40 13.02
CA PRO A 2 -31.55 -8.60 12.90
C PRO A 2 -30.61 -8.61 11.70
N LEU A 3 -29.41 -9.11 11.93
CA LEU A 3 -28.34 -9.46 10.98
C LEU A 3 -28.83 -10.09 9.63
N ARG A 4 -30.02 -10.68 9.62
CA ARG A 4 -30.59 -11.34 8.42
C ARG A 4 -30.97 -10.37 7.28
N ILE A 5 -31.26 -9.11 7.58
CA ILE A 5 -31.63 -8.11 6.55
C ILE A 5 -30.39 -7.59 5.83
N ILE A 6 -29.27 -7.43 6.54
CA ILE A 6 -27.99 -6.99 5.96
C ILE A 6 -27.43 -8.06 5.04
N ALA A 7 -27.51 -9.34 5.43
CA ALA A 7 -27.08 -10.47 4.58
C ALA A 7 -27.91 -10.60 3.29
N ALA A 8 -29.19 -10.27 3.31
CA ALA A 8 -30.06 -10.31 2.13
C ALA A 8 -29.76 -9.18 1.14
N MET A 9 -29.47 -7.98 1.62
CA MET A 9 -29.09 -6.84 0.76
C MET A 9 -27.73 -7.08 0.06
N ILE A 10 -26.76 -7.63 0.76
CA ILE A 10 -25.42 -7.94 0.22
C ILE A 10 -25.53 -9.03 -0.87
N ARG A 11 -26.39 -10.03 -0.69
CA ARG A 11 -26.58 -11.11 -1.65
C ARG A 11 -27.20 -10.63 -2.98
N THR A 12 -28.06 -9.63 -2.93
CA THR A 12 -28.73 -9.06 -4.11
C THR A 12 -27.77 -8.19 -4.95
N TYR A 13 -26.82 -7.52 -4.33
CA TYR A 13 -25.83 -6.71 -5.04
C TYR A 13 -24.74 -7.56 -5.70
N LEU A 14 -24.30 -8.66 -5.09
CA LEU A 14 -23.26 -9.55 -5.63
C LEU A 14 -23.74 -10.35 -6.87
N VAL A 15 -25.03 -10.75 -6.94
CA VAL A 15 -25.58 -11.48 -8.09
C VAL A 15 -25.72 -10.58 -9.33
N ARG A 16 -25.84 -9.25 -9.16
CA ARG A 16 -25.94 -8.31 -10.29
C ARG A 16 -24.60 -7.91 -10.91
N LEU A 17 -23.49 -8.21 -10.26
CA LEU A 17 -22.13 -7.88 -10.77
C LEU A 17 -21.50 -9.04 -11.60
N LEU A 18 -22.15 -10.22 -11.66
CA LEU A 18 -21.61 -11.42 -12.31
C LEU A 18 -22.26 -11.80 -13.63
N LEU A 19 -23.16 -10.97 -14.19
CA LEU A 19 -23.73 -11.17 -15.53
C LEU A 19 -23.99 -9.79 -16.16
N PRO A 20 -23.64 -9.48 -17.42
CA PRO A 20 -23.62 -10.33 -18.58
C PRO A 20 -22.41 -10.14 -19.52
N LEU A 21 -22.00 -11.17 -20.21
CA LEU A 21 -21.40 -11.07 -21.55
C LEU A 21 -21.57 -12.41 -22.29
N LEU A 22 -22.81 -12.64 -22.71
CA LEU A 22 -23.13 -13.54 -23.80
C LEU A 22 -24.08 -12.79 -24.73
N GLY A 23 -23.58 -12.39 -25.89
CA GLY A 23 -24.38 -11.73 -26.89
C GLY A 23 -23.68 -11.50 -28.21
N THR A 24 -23.81 -12.47 -29.11
CA THR A 24 -23.92 -12.40 -30.58
C THR A 24 -22.69 -12.07 -31.42
N ALA A 25 -22.32 -13.10 -32.16
CA ALA A 25 -21.47 -13.07 -33.36
C ALA A 25 -22.10 -12.17 -34.44
N GLY A 26 -21.28 -11.30 -35.01
CA GLY A 26 -21.55 -10.55 -36.22
C GLY A 26 -20.25 -10.47 -37.03
N THR A 27 -20.21 -11.26 -38.11
CA THR A 27 -19.13 -11.30 -39.09
C THR A 27 -19.05 -10.00 -39.86
N ALA A 28 -17.86 -9.36 -39.87
CA ALA A 28 -17.46 -8.46 -40.95
C ALA A 28 -15.96 -8.63 -41.21
N VAL A 29 -15.68 -9.17 -42.38
CA VAL A 29 -14.36 -9.28 -42.98
C VAL A 29 -13.95 -7.92 -43.47
N LEU A 30 -12.81 -7.40 -43.05
CA LEU A 30 -12.02 -6.42 -43.82
C LEU A 30 -10.54 -6.61 -43.49
N SER A 31 -9.82 -7.01 -44.52
CA SER A 31 -8.37 -7.13 -44.58
C SER A 31 -7.71 -5.78 -44.42
N ALA A 32 -6.79 -5.65 -43.47
CA ALA A 32 -5.66 -4.76 -43.53
C ALA A 32 -4.47 -5.51 -42.91
N GLN A 33 -3.46 -5.78 -43.75
CA GLN A 33 -2.19 -6.31 -43.29
C GLN A 33 -1.46 -5.20 -42.53
N ASP A 34 -1.47 -5.26 -41.24
CA ASP A 34 -0.52 -4.52 -40.41
C ASP A 34 0.45 -5.50 -39.78
N ALA A 35 1.73 -5.17 -39.92
CA ALA A 35 2.84 -5.95 -39.40
C ALA A 35 2.69 -6.12 -37.89
N PRO A 36 3.05 -7.29 -37.32
CA PRO A 36 2.96 -7.48 -35.90
C PRO A 36 3.95 -6.55 -35.18
N GLU A 37 3.45 -5.56 -34.47
CA GLU A 37 4.20 -4.88 -33.41
C GLU A 37 4.71 -5.95 -32.45
N ARG A 38 6.03 -6.20 -32.50
CA ARG A 38 6.70 -7.07 -31.53
C ARG A 38 6.66 -6.35 -30.17
N THR A 39 5.61 -6.57 -29.37
CA THR A 39 5.68 -6.37 -27.93
C THR A 39 6.87 -7.19 -27.41
N PRO A 40 7.81 -6.58 -26.67
CA PRO A 40 8.91 -7.34 -26.09
C PRO A 40 8.30 -8.39 -25.16
N GLN A 41 8.39 -9.67 -25.55
CA GLN A 41 8.08 -10.79 -24.69
C GLN A 41 9.12 -10.79 -23.56
N LYS A 42 8.76 -10.16 -22.42
CA LYS A 42 9.51 -10.32 -21.18
C LYS A 42 9.33 -11.79 -20.78
N ASN A 43 10.38 -12.58 -20.88
CA ASN A 43 10.38 -13.94 -20.31
C ASN A 43 10.10 -13.82 -18.81
N PRO A 44 9.05 -14.47 -18.28
CA PRO A 44 8.78 -14.46 -16.85
C PRO A 44 9.99 -15.03 -16.13
N ILE A 45 10.34 -14.44 -14.98
CA ILE A 45 11.34 -15.02 -14.08
C ILE A 45 10.77 -16.35 -13.58
N PRO A 46 11.51 -17.47 -13.62
CA PRO A 46 11.04 -18.74 -13.08
C PRO A 46 10.57 -18.61 -11.63
N GLU A 47 9.47 -19.28 -11.25
CA GLU A 47 8.88 -19.16 -9.91
C GLU A 47 9.83 -19.61 -8.78
N ASP A 48 10.70 -20.58 -9.04
CA ASP A 48 11.75 -21.04 -8.15
C ASP A 48 12.82 -19.98 -7.87
N VAL A 49 13.04 -19.07 -8.82
CA VAL A 49 14.03 -17.98 -8.69
C VAL A 49 13.41 -16.77 -7.94
N VAL A 50 12.09 -16.55 -8.03
CA VAL A 50 11.40 -15.47 -7.30
C VAL A 50 11.39 -15.72 -5.78
N GLY A 51 11.42 -16.99 -5.37
CA GLY A 51 11.55 -17.41 -3.98
C GLY A 51 12.97 -17.36 -3.43
N ASP A 52 13.98 -17.15 -4.28
CA ASP A 52 15.37 -17.08 -3.88
C ASP A 52 15.67 -15.73 -3.20
N GLU A 53 16.13 -15.79 -1.96
CA GLU A 53 16.49 -14.64 -1.14
C GLU A 53 17.58 -13.78 -1.81
N HIS A 54 18.48 -14.40 -2.56
CA HIS A 54 19.57 -13.76 -3.30
C HIS A 54 19.05 -12.89 -4.45
N VAL A 55 18.03 -13.36 -5.17
CA VAL A 55 17.39 -12.59 -6.26
C VAL A 55 16.61 -11.40 -5.69
N ARG A 56 15.97 -11.57 -4.53
CA ARG A 56 15.28 -10.48 -3.83
C ARG A 56 16.29 -9.44 -3.32
N GLU A 57 17.48 -9.85 -2.87
CA GLU A 57 18.58 -8.97 -2.47
C GLU A 57 19.16 -8.19 -3.65
N GLU A 58 19.37 -8.81 -4.81
CA GLU A 58 19.83 -8.12 -6.03
C GLU A 58 18.84 -7.06 -6.51
N PHE A 59 17.54 -7.28 -6.28
CA PHE A 59 16.49 -6.30 -6.58
C PHE A 59 16.25 -5.31 -5.44
N GLY A 60 17.02 -5.36 -4.34
CA GLY A 60 16.87 -4.45 -3.20
C GLY A 60 15.58 -4.65 -2.38
N VAL A 61 14.87 -5.76 -2.62
CA VAL A 61 13.62 -6.12 -1.92
C VAL A 61 13.90 -7.30 -1.01
N ASN A 62 14.48 -7.08 0.15
CA ASN A 62 14.66 -8.13 1.14
C ASN A 62 13.84 -7.85 2.42
N GLU A 63 13.58 -8.90 3.20
CA GLU A 63 12.84 -8.80 4.46
C GLU A 63 13.55 -7.93 5.52
N PHE A 64 14.85 -7.66 5.34
CA PHE A 64 15.68 -6.91 6.28
C PHE A 64 15.64 -5.41 6.01
N THR A 65 15.42 -4.98 4.75
CA THR A 65 15.50 -3.59 4.34
C THR A 65 14.15 -2.88 4.28
N THR A 66 13.08 -3.61 4.01
CA THR A 66 11.74 -3.02 4.00
C THR A 66 10.92 -3.61 5.16
N PRO A 67 10.72 -2.88 6.26
CA PRO A 67 9.83 -3.39 7.29
C PRO A 67 8.45 -3.57 6.67
N SER A 68 7.92 -4.79 6.73
CA SER A 68 6.57 -5.02 6.27
C SER A 68 5.64 -4.06 7.03
N ILE A 69 4.68 -3.46 6.34
CA ILE A 69 3.65 -2.61 6.94
C ILE A 69 3.02 -3.32 8.13
N ARG A 70 2.86 -4.65 8.04
CA ARG A 70 2.43 -5.50 9.16
C ARG A 70 3.31 -5.35 10.41
N LYS A 71 4.65 -5.39 10.28
CA LYS A 71 5.55 -5.20 11.44
C LYS A 71 5.36 -3.84 12.09
N LEU A 72 5.12 -2.79 11.29
CA LEU A 72 4.81 -1.45 11.79
C LEU A 72 3.51 -1.45 12.60
N PHE A 73 2.45 -2.11 12.13
CA PHE A 73 1.19 -2.21 12.87
C PHE A 73 1.28 -3.13 14.09
N ASP A 74 2.06 -4.20 14.06
CA ASP A 74 2.36 -5.03 15.23
C ASP A 74 3.11 -4.23 16.31
N MET A 75 3.97 -3.29 15.89
CA MET A 75 4.61 -2.34 16.81
C MET A 75 3.61 -1.33 17.38
N LEU A 76 2.69 -0.81 16.55
CA LEU A 76 1.62 0.10 17.00
C LEU A 76 0.68 -0.54 18.02
N ASN A 77 0.42 -1.84 17.92
CA ASN A 77 -0.33 -2.57 18.94
C ASN A 77 0.30 -2.47 20.32
N LYS A 78 1.63 -2.46 20.40
CA LYS A 78 2.37 -2.30 21.66
C LYS A 78 2.29 -0.87 22.21
N VAL A 79 1.97 0.09 21.34
CA VAL A 79 1.85 1.52 21.69
C VAL A 79 0.49 1.85 22.32
N GLY A 80 -0.53 0.98 22.14
CA GLY A 80 -1.84 1.14 22.70
C GLY A 80 -2.98 1.12 21.67
N LYS A 81 -4.19 1.40 22.11
CA LYS A 81 -5.39 1.37 21.26
C LYS A 81 -5.37 2.51 20.25
N LEU A 82 -5.44 2.19 18.95
CA LEU A 82 -5.55 3.17 17.88
C LEU A 82 -6.95 3.80 17.83
N SER A 83 -7.04 5.12 17.65
CA SER A 83 -8.28 5.84 17.41
C SER A 83 -8.58 5.92 15.91
N TYR A 84 -9.42 5.03 15.40
CA TYR A 84 -9.78 5.04 13.98
C TYR A 84 -10.30 6.41 13.50
N VAL A 85 -11.12 7.06 14.31
CA VAL A 85 -11.72 8.37 13.95
C VAL A 85 -10.67 9.44 13.71
N ASN A 86 -9.58 9.44 14.49
CA ASN A 86 -8.49 10.42 14.37
C ASN A 86 -7.53 10.07 13.22
N LEU A 87 -7.45 8.77 12.86
CA LEU A 87 -6.44 8.24 11.94
C LEU A 87 -6.96 7.98 10.53
N LYS A 88 -8.29 7.87 10.37
CA LYS A 88 -8.90 7.58 9.08
C LYS A 88 -8.75 8.73 8.08
N ARG A 89 -8.71 8.36 6.80
CA ARG A 89 -8.79 9.29 5.67
C ARG A 89 -10.00 8.96 4.78
N PRO A 90 -10.54 9.92 4.04
CA PRO A 90 -11.57 9.64 3.04
C PRO A 90 -10.98 8.78 1.92
N PHE A 91 -11.74 7.78 1.48
CA PHE A 91 -11.41 7.01 0.29
C PHE A 91 -11.96 7.70 -0.96
N THR A 92 -11.16 7.71 -2.02
CA THR A 92 -11.59 8.18 -3.33
C THR A 92 -11.82 7.02 -4.28
N ASP A 93 -12.85 7.14 -5.11
CA ASP A 93 -13.09 6.19 -6.20
C ASP A 93 -12.27 6.50 -7.47
N LYS A 94 -11.54 7.60 -7.47
CA LYS A 94 -10.68 7.99 -8.59
C LYS A 94 -9.36 7.21 -8.54
N THR A 95 -8.83 6.88 -9.70
CA THR A 95 -7.49 6.32 -9.84
C THR A 95 -6.68 7.32 -10.67
N PRO A 96 -5.53 7.81 -10.17
CA PRO A 96 -4.68 8.72 -10.93
C PRO A 96 -4.25 8.12 -12.27
N ALA A 97 -4.04 8.97 -13.26
CA ALA A 97 -3.44 8.54 -14.53
C ALA A 97 -1.91 8.35 -14.41
N ASP A 98 -1.29 9.02 -13.47
CA ASP A 98 0.15 8.93 -13.19
C ASP A 98 0.48 7.63 -12.45
N ARG A 99 1.27 6.77 -13.09
CA ARG A 99 1.66 5.46 -12.57
C ARG A 99 2.45 5.55 -11.26
N VAL A 100 3.25 6.59 -11.06
CA VAL A 100 3.97 6.86 -9.80
C VAL A 100 2.97 7.09 -8.67
N LEU A 101 1.96 7.93 -8.89
CA LEU A 101 0.91 8.19 -7.91
C LEU A 101 0.04 6.96 -7.63
N VAL A 102 -0.25 6.15 -8.67
CA VAL A 102 -0.97 4.88 -8.48
C VAL A 102 -0.18 3.94 -7.57
N SER A 103 1.13 3.84 -7.77
CA SER A 103 2.00 2.96 -6.97
C SER A 103 2.07 3.39 -5.51
N LEU A 104 2.41 4.64 -5.27
CA LEU A 104 2.42 5.25 -3.93
C LEU A 104 1.05 5.12 -3.26
N GLY A 105 -0.02 5.42 -4.00
CA GLY A 105 -1.39 5.32 -3.53
C GLY A 105 -1.82 3.90 -3.17
N LEU A 106 -1.40 2.88 -3.93
CA LEU A 106 -1.67 1.48 -3.57
C LEU A 106 -1.03 1.12 -2.23
N GLY A 107 0.23 1.50 -2.00
CA GLY A 107 0.90 1.31 -0.72
C GLY A 107 0.15 1.98 0.43
N THR A 108 -0.28 3.21 0.22
CA THR A 108 -1.11 3.97 1.17
C THR A 108 -2.41 3.24 1.50
N LEU A 109 -3.13 2.72 0.50
CA LEU A 109 -4.38 1.97 0.68
C LEU A 109 -4.15 0.65 1.42
N ILE A 110 -3.03 -0.03 1.19
CA ILE A 110 -2.65 -1.23 1.96
C ILE A 110 -2.48 -0.87 3.44
N ALA A 111 -1.79 0.23 3.76
CA ALA A 111 -1.63 0.68 5.14
C ALA A 111 -2.97 1.06 5.79
N ASP A 112 -3.87 1.73 5.06
CA ASP A 112 -5.23 2.02 5.53
C ASP A 112 -6.04 0.72 5.75
N GLY A 113 -5.87 -0.29 4.92
CA GLY A 113 -6.45 -1.62 5.12
C GLY A 113 -6.01 -2.25 6.44
N PHE A 114 -4.73 -2.20 6.77
CA PHE A 114 -4.21 -2.66 8.06
C PHE A 114 -4.78 -1.85 9.24
N LEU A 115 -4.90 -0.53 9.13
CA LEU A 115 -5.52 0.32 10.15
C LEU A 115 -6.99 -0.08 10.40
N ILE A 116 -7.76 -0.30 9.32
CA ILE A 116 -9.15 -0.73 9.39
C ILE A 116 -9.28 -2.05 10.14
N VAL A 117 -8.45 -3.04 9.77
CA VAL A 117 -8.43 -4.36 10.41
C VAL A 117 -7.99 -4.27 11.86
N GLN A 118 -7.01 -3.44 12.16
CA GLN A 118 -6.50 -3.22 13.51
C GLN A 118 -7.53 -2.58 14.43
N CYS A 119 -8.35 -1.68 13.88
CA CYS A 119 -9.43 -1.01 14.59
C CYS A 119 -10.79 -1.74 14.49
N GLU A 120 -10.83 -2.88 13.82
CA GLU A 120 -12.02 -3.73 13.62
C GLU A 120 -13.19 -2.98 12.96
N LYS A 121 -12.90 -2.19 11.90
CA LYS A 121 -13.86 -1.34 11.18
C LYS A 121 -14.37 -2.02 9.91
N LEU A 122 -15.27 -3.01 10.11
CA LEU A 122 -15.81 -3.84 9.02
C LEU A 122 -16.48 -3.00 7.92
N GLU A 123 -17.18 -1.95 8.29
CA GLU A 123 -17.91 -1.06 7.39
C GLU A 123 -17.02 -0.36 6.35
N GLU A 124 -15.73 -0.23 6.65
CA GLU A 124 -14.76 0.45 5.76
C GLU A 124 -13.99 -0.53 4.85
N MET A 125 -14.04 -1.83 5.16
CA MET A 125 -13.28 -2.85 4.40
C MET A 125 -13.67 -2.92 2.93
N GLU A 126 -14.96 -2.75 2.62
CA GLU A 126 -15.43 -2.81 1.23
C GLU A 126 -14.86 -1.64 0.40
N ASN A 127 -14.83 -0.44 0.98
CA ASN A 127 -14.34 0.77 0.30
C ASN A 127 -12.85 0.66 -0.01
N VAL A 128 -12.03 0.32 0.99
CA VAL A 128 -10.58 0.17 0.80
C VAL A 128 -10.26 -0.98 -0.15
N GLY A 129 -10.95 -2.11 -0.03
CA GLY A 129 -10.74 -3.26 -0.90
C GLY A 129 -11.03 -2.96 -2.38
N ARG A 130 -12.13 -2.25 -2.68
CA ARG A 130 -12.43 -1.79 -4.04
C ARG A 130 -11.36 -0.86 -4.60
N ALA A 131 -10.90 0.11 -3.79
CA ALA A 131 -9.84 1.02 -4.19
C ALA A 131 -8.54 0.26 -4.48
N MET A 132 -8.11 -0.66 -3.60
CA MET A 132 -6.93 -1.49 -3.80
C MET A 132 -6.99 -2.28 -5.11
N ILE A 133 -8.14 -2.90 -5.42
CA ILE A 133 -8.32 -3.65 -6.67
C ILE A 133 -8.19 -2.75 -7.89
N LYS A 134 -8.77 -1.55 -7.87
CA LYS A 134 -8.64 -0.58 -8.98
C LYS A 134 -7.19 -0.19 -9.21
N TYR A 135 -6.46 0.16 -8.15
CA TYR A 135 -5.06 0.55 -8.22
C TYR A 135 -4.17 -0.61 -8.68
N GLY A 136 -4.39 -1.81 -8.14
CA GLY A 136 -3.66 -2.99 -8.56
C GLY A 136 -3.89 -3.36 -10.02
N LYS A 137 -5.11 -3.22 -10.53
CA LYS A 137 -5.41 -3.41 -11.97
C LYS A 137 -4.65 -2.39 -12.83
N ALA A 138 -4.59 -1.13 -12.42
CA ALA A 138 -3.87 -0.09 -13.14
C ALA A 138 -2.34 -0.36 -13.19
N LEU A 139 -1.80 -1.10 -12.23
CA LEU A 139 -0.39 -1.51 -12.19
C LEU A 139 -0.10 -2.86 -12.86
N GLY A 140 -1.14 -3.61 -13.26
CA GLY A 140 -0.99 -4.96 -13.83
C GLY A 140 -1.09 -6.10 -12.80
N ALA A 141 -1.18 -5.80 -11.50
CA ALA A 141 -1.28 -6.79 -10.40
C ALA A 141 -2.73 -7.23 -10.10
N GLY A 142 -3.69 -6.89 -10.94
CA GLY A 142 -5.11 -7.17 -10.70
C GLY A 142 -5.43 -8.66 -10.51
N GLY A 143 -4.69 -9.55 -11.19
CA GLY A 143 -4.86 -11.00 -11.05
C GLY A 143 -4.46 -11.52 -9.67
N ARG A 144 -3.38 -11.00 -9.09
CA ARG A 144 -2.93 -11.36 -7.74
C ARG A 144 -3.92 -10.88 -6.68
N LEU A 145 -4.33 -9.62 -6.75
CA LEU A 145 -5.33 -9.06 -5.83
C LEU A 145 -6.66 -9.82 -5.88
N ALA A 146 -7.10 -10.24 -7.07
CA ALA A 146 -8.34 -11.00 -7.22
C ALA A 146 -8.31 -12.35 -6.48
N LYS A 147 -7.16 -13.00 -6.36
CA LYS A 147 -7.02 -14.26 -5.61
C LYS A 147 -7.35 -14.08 -4.12
N HIS A 148 -6.99 -12.94 -3.55
CA HIS A 148 -7.20 -12.64 -2.13
C HIS A 148 -8.57 -12.06 -1.82
N GLN A 149 -9.29 -11.54 -2.83
CA GLN A 149 -10.55 -10.83 -2.64
C GLN A 149 -11.60 -11.65 -1.87
N GLN A 150 -11.75 -12.93 -2.21
CA GLN A 150 -12.75 -13.79 -1.56
C GLN A 150 -12.37 -14.06 -0.09
N SER A 151 -11.11 -14.39 0.18
CA SER A 151 -10.62 -14.65 1.53
C SER A 151 -10.73 -13.41 2.42
N LEU A 152 -10.31 -12.25 1.92
CA LEU A 152 -10.44 -10.97 2.63
C LEU A 152 -11.92 -10.68 2.97
N PHE A 153 -12.81 -10.89 2.04
CA PHE A 153 -14.24 -10.69 2.24
C PHE A 153 -14.82 -11.67 3.26
N ASP A 154 -14.54 -12.97 3.13
CA ASP A 154 -15.05 -14.00 4.02
C ASP A 154 -14.56 -13.83 5.46
N TYR A 155 -13.28 -13.49 5.67
CA TYR A 155 -12.72 -13.21 6.99
C TYR A 155 -13.34 -11.94 7.60
N SER A 156 -13.54 -10.89 6.79
CA SER A 156 -14.16 -9.66 7.26
C SER A 156 -15.60 -9.88 7.71
N LEU A 157 -16.42 -10.61 6.93
CA LEU A 157 -17.82 -10.94 7.27
C LEU A 157 -17.94 -11.77 8.55
N LYS A 158 -16.96 -12.64 8.81
CA LYS A 158 -16.94 -13.48 10.01
C LYS A 158 -16.38 -12.78 11.23
N GLY A 159 -15.85 -11.55 11.09
CA GLY A 159 -15.13 -10.85 12.14
C GLY A 159 -13.83 -11.58 12.54
N ASN A 160 -13.26 -12.38 11.64
CA ASN A 160 -12.02 -13.12 11.90
C ASN A 160 -10.81 -12.23 11.63
N TRP A 161 -10.59 -11.29 12.54
CA TRP A 161 -9.58 -10.25 12.41
C TRP A 161 -8.16 -10.78 12.35
N GLN A 162 -7.88 -11.91 13.01
CA GLN A 162 -6.55 -12.53 12.97
C GLN A 162 -6.20 -13.05 11.58
N ASP A 163 -7.10 -13.84 10.97
CA ASP A 163 -6.87 -14.36 9.63
C ASP A 163 -6.92 -13.25 8.58
N LEU A 164 -7.73 -12.22 8.80
CA LEU A 164 -7.78 -11.04 7.93
C LEU A 164 -6.44 -10.28 7.91
N ARG A 165 -5.76 -10.13 9.07
CA ARG A 165 -4.41 -9.55 9.15
C ARG A 165 -3.39 -10.38 8.37
N VAL A 166 -3.45 -11.70 8.52
CA VAL A 166 -2.57 -12.62 7.79
C VAL A 166 -2.81 -12.53 6.29
N GLU A 167 -4.07 -12.48 5.87
CA GLU A 167 -4.43 -12.41 4.46
C GLU A 167 -4.03 -11.08 3.81
N LEU A 168 -4.16 -9.95 4.53
CA LEU A 168 -3.65 -8.64 4.06
C LEU A 168 -2.13 -8.66 3.87
N ALA A 169 -1.40 -9.28 4.79
CA ALA A 169 0.06 -9.41 4.66
C ALA A 169 0.47 -10.27 3.46
N LYS A 170 -0.25 -11.37 3.20
CA LYS A 170 -0.05 -12.18 1.99
C LYS A 170 -0.39 -11.40 0.73
N THR A 171 -1.48 -10.63 0.75
CA THR A 171 -1.87 -9.78 -0.38
C THR A 171 -0.78 -8.78 -0.73
N GLN A 172 -0.18 -8.13 0.26
CA GLN A 172 0.95 -7.23 0.06
C GLN A 172 2.15 -7.95 -0.58
N ALA A 173 2.58 -9.08 0.02
CA ALA A 173 3.71 -9.85 -0.49
C ALA A 173 3.49 -10.35 -1.93
N ASP A 174 2.27 -10.81 -2.26
CA ASP A 174 1.92 -11.28 -3.60
C ASP A 174 1.91 -10.14 -4.63
N VAL A 175 1.48 -8.93 -4.26
CA VAL A 175 1.56 -7.75 -5.14
C VAL A 175 3.01 -7.34 -5.40
N GLU A 176 3.84 -7.31 -4.37
CA GLU A 176 5.27 -7.00 -4.50
C GLU A 176 5.98 -8.04 -5.37
N ALA A 177 5.72 -9.34 -5.15
CA ALA A 177 6.26 -10.42 -5.97
C ALA A 177 5.82 -10.31 -7.44
N GLU A 178 4.56 -9.91 -7.71
CA GLU A 178 4.10 -9.68 -9.08
C GLU A 178 4.87 -8.54 -9.76
N MET A 179 5.17 -7.46 -9.04
CA MET A 179 5.96 -6.36 -9.59
C MET A 179 7.38 -6.82 -9.93
N VAL A 180 8.00 -7.66 -9.10
CA VAL A 180 9.30 -8.28 -9.39
C VAL A 180 9.21 -9.16 -10.66
N GLN A 181 8.20 -10.01 -10.78
CA GLN A 181 7.98 -10.84 -11.98
C GLN A 181 7.77 -10.01 -13.26
N LEU A 182 7.05 -8.89 -13.14
CA LEU A 182 6.87 -7.94 -14.23
C LEU A 182 8.15 -7.13 -14.53
N ARG A 183 9.24 -7.35 -13.79
CA ARG A 183 10.47 -6.55 -13.82
C ARG A 183 10.21 -5.05 -13.58
N ASP A 184 9.29 -4.78 -12.68
CA ASP A 184 8.83 -3.44 -12.33
C ASP A 184 9.21 -3.12 -10.88
N VAL A 185 10.47 -3.35 -10.56
CA VAL A 185 11.03 -3.19 -9.22
C VAL A 185 10.84 -1.76 -8.70
N ASP A 186 10.97 -0.78 -9.59
CA ASP A 186 10.71 0.62 -9.26
C ASP A 186 9.30 0.82 -8.70
N ILE A 187 8.32 0.14 -9.28
CA ILE A 187 6.92 0.18 -8.81
C ILE A 187 6.77 -0.49 -7.44
N ALA A 188 7.45 -1.61 -7.20
CA ALA A 188 7.46 -2.26 -5.90
C ALA A 188 8.02 -1.34 -4.81
N HIS A 189 9.14 -0.64 -5.08
CA HIS A 189 9.71 0.35 -4.17
C HIS A 189 8.74 1.51 -3.87
N LEU A 190 8.03 2.01 -4.89
CA LEU A 190 7.05 3.08 -4.70
C LEU A 190 5.83 2.63 -3.88
N ILE A 191 5.34 1.39 -4.08
CA ILE A 191 4.27 0.82 -3.26
C ILE A 191 4.72 0.74 -1.80
N SER A 192 5.93 0.23 -1.57
CA SER A 192 6.51 0.10 -0.24
C SER A 192 6.68 1.47 0.45
N LEU A 193 7.20 2.47 -0.27
CA LEU A 193 7.35 3.84 0.23
C LEU A 193 6.01 4.46 0.63
N GLY A 194 4.98 4.34 -0.23
CA GLY A 194 3.65 4.87 0.06
C GLY A 194 3.05 4.27 1.32
N GLY A 195 3.21 2.95 1.50
CA GLY A 195 2.77 2.23 2.69
C GLY A 195 3.51 2.66 3.95
N TRP A 196 4.83 2.80 3.87
CA TRP A 196 5.66 3.23 4.99
C TRP A 196 5.34 4.68 5.42
N LEU A 197 5.20 5.61 4.47
CA LEU A 197 4.83 7.01 4.79
C LEU A 197 3.49 7.08 5.52
N ARG A 198 2.50 6.32 5.07
CA ARG A 198 1.20 6.27 5.73
C ARG A 198 1.28 5.63 7.12
N ALA A 199 2.03 4.54 7.28
CA ALA A 199 2.24 3.90 8.56
C ALA A 199 2.97 4.83 9.55
N LEU A 200 3.94 5.63 9.07
CA LEU A 200 4.65 6.62 9.87
C LEU A 200 3.71 7.75 10.33
N GLU A 201 2.85 8.26 9.44
CA GLU A 201 1.81 9.25 9.77
C GLU A 201 0.88 8.72 10.86
N ILE A 202 0.35 7.50 10.69
CA ILE A 202 -0.51 6.84 11.68
C ILE A 202 0.20 6.68 13.02
N SER A 203 1.47 6.25 13.00
CA SER A 203 2.28 6.01 14.19
C SER A 203 2.52 7.29 14.97
N THR A 204 2.97 8.32 14.28
CA THR A 204 3.30 9.61 14.89
C THR A 204 2.05 10.30 15.42
N GLN A 205 0.91 10.25 14.70
CA GLN A 205 -0.36 10.78 15.19
C GLN A 205 -0.84 10.04 16.43
N SER A 206 -0.81 8.70 16.42
CA SER A 206 -1.25 7.89 17.56
C SER A 206 -0.43 8.16 18.82
N ILE A 207 0.89 8.33 18.66
CA ILE A 207 1.77 8.66 19.78
C ILE A 207 1.58 10.12 20.19
N ASN A 208 1.36 11.04 19.27
CA ASN A 208 1.06 12.44 19.58
C ASN A 208 -0.23 12.57 20.40
N ASP A 209 -1.29 11.81 20.03
CA ASP A 209 -2.57 11.83 20.75
C ASP A 209 -2.47 11.23 22.17
N ASN A 210 -1.58 10.25 22.37
CA ASN A 210 -1.38 9.54 23.64
C ASN A 210 0.11 9.42 23.94
N TYR A 211 0.76 10.59 24.09
CA TYR A 211 2.19 10.66 24.29
C TYR A 211 2.65 9.88 25.53
N ALA A 212 3.64 9.04 25.32
CA ALA A 212 4.43 8.41 26.36
C ALA A 212 5.85 8.17 25.81
N GLU A 213 6.84 8.51 26.60
CA GLU A 213 8.26 8.52 26.19
C GLU A 213 8.71 7.15 25.64
N GLU A 214 8.31 6.07 26.30
CA GLU A 214 8.66 4.70 25.89
C GLU A 214 8.09 4.31 24.51
N LYS A 215 7.00 4.94 24.09
CA LYS A 215 6.37 4.70 22.79
C LYS A 215 7.16 5.31 21.63
N THR A 216 7.92 6.37 21.88
CA THR A 216 8.62 7.11 20.84
C THR A 216 9.80 6.37 20.26
N ARG A 217 10.39 5.41 21.00
CA ARG A 217 11.53 4.60 20.54
C ARG A 217 11.28 3.85 19.23
N GLN A 218 10.01 3.62 18.90
CA GLN A 218 9.62 2.93 17.66
C GLN A 218 9.65 3.86 16.44
N LEU A 219 9.70 5.17 16.65
CA LEU A 219 9.73 6.16 15.57
C LEU A 219 11.16 6.44 15.07
N THR A 220 12.19 6.08 15.84
CA THR A 220 13.59 6.44 15.56
C THR A 220 14.28 5.45 14.60
N ARG A 221 13.66 5.19 13.44
CA ARG A 221 14.16 4.26 12.42
C ARG A 221 14.75 5.05 11.24
N ARG A 222 15.88 5.72 11.51
CA ARG A 222 16.65 6.45 10.51
C ARG A 222 17.08 5.56 9.34
N ASP A 223 17.47 4.32 9.64
CA ASP A 223 17.87 3.31 8.67
C ASP A 223 16.81 3.09 7.56
N ILE A 224 15.54 3.10 7.93
CA ILE A 224 14.45 2.92 6.96
C ILE A 224 14.27 4.16 6.09
N ALA A 225 14.34 5.35 6.66
CA ALA A 225 14.22 6.59 5.89
C ALA A 225 15.39 6.75 4.89
N GLU A 226 16.61 6.42 5.30
CA GLU A 226 17.80 6.41 4.44
C GLU A 226 17.69 5.35 3.33
N TYR A 227 17.17 4.17 3.65
CA TYR A 227 16.88 3.14 2.64
C TYR A 227 15.96 3.68 1.54
N TYR A 228 14.84 4.33 1.90
CA TYR A 228 13.95 4.89 0.89
C TYR A 228 14.58 6.02 0.08
N LEU A 229 15.41 6.87 0.69
CA LEU A 229 16.16 7.88 -0.06
C LEU A 229 17.08 7.25 -1.10
N MET A 230 17.86 6.25 -0.74
CA MET A 230 18.72 5.53 -1.67
C MET A 230 17.91 4.83 -2.76
N SER A 231 16.78 4.21 -2.40
CA SER A 231 15.89 3.57 -3.37
C SER A 231 15.35 4.58 -4.39
N LEU A 232 14.96 5.79 -3.96
CA LEU A 232 14.49 6.84 -4.85
C LEU A 232 15.58 7.33 -5.82
N GLU A 233 16.84 7.30 -5.43
CA GLU A 233 17.98 7.65 -6.29
C GLU A 233 18.25 6.60 -7.36
N SER A 234 17.98 5.33 -7.08
CA SER A 234 18.21 4.21 -7.99
C SER A 234 17.10 4.00 -9.02
N LEU A 235 15.95 4.68 -8.88
CA LEU A 235 14.83 4.55 -9.81
C LEU A 235 15.18 5.01 -11.23
N HIS A 236 14.47 4.44 -12.20
CA HIS A 236 14.66 4.81 -13.61
C HIS A 236 14.49 6.32 -13.83
N PRO A 237 15.30 6.98 -14.68
CA PRO A 237 15.29 8.43 -14.90
C PRO A 237 13.93 9.02 -15.31
N SER A 238 13.06 8.23 -15.95
CA SER A 238 11.70 8.68 -16.28
C SER A 238 10.80 8.84 -15.03
N ILE A 239 11.08 8.07 -13.98
CA ILE A 239 10.35 8.09 -12.71
C ILE A 239 10.92 9.18 -11.81
N THR A 240 12.24 9.29 -11.69
CA THR A 240 12.90 10.29 -10.84
C THR A 240 12.57 11.74 -11.23
N LYS A 241 12.19 11.98 -12.49
CA LYS A 241 11.75 13.31 -12.98
C LYS A 241 10.31 13.67 -12.56
N ASN A 242 9.56 12.75 -11.98
CA ASN A 242 8.19 13.03 -11.54
C ASN A 242 8.17 14.12 -10.44
N PRO A 243 7.41 15.21 -10.61
CA PRO A 243 7.44 16.34 -9.68
C PRO A 243 6.99 15.96 -8.26
N ASN A 244 6.04 15.04 -8.13
CA ASN A 244 5.56 14.58 -6.83
C ASN A 244 6.62 13.74 -6.13
N LEU A 245 7.34 12.91 -6.89
CA LEU A 245 8.44 12.11 -6.35
C LEU A 245 9.62 12.99 -5.89
N GLN A 246 9.93 14.06 -6.64
CA GLN A 246 10.95 15.03 -6.23
C GLN A 246 10.56 15.75 -4.93
N LYS A 247 9.28 16.09 -4.74
CA LYS A 247 8.77 16.65 -3.48
C LYS A 247 8.91 15.65 -2.33
N LEU A 248 8.54 14.38 -2.57
CA LEU A 248 8.69 13.33 -1.57
C LEU A 248 10.15 13.11 -1.18
N ARG A 249 11.06 13.05 -2.16
CA ARG A 249 12.49 12.91 -1.92
C ARG A 249 13.02 14.05 -1.05
N LYS A 250 12.75 15.30 -1.45
CA LYS A 250 13.16 16.49 -0.67
C LYS A 250 12.60 16.46 0.76
N GLY A 251 11.34 16.12 0.91
CA GLY A 251 10.72 16.04 2.22
C GLY A 251 11.29 14.92 3.10
N LEU A 252 11.70 13.79 2.50
CA LEU A 252 12.42 12.73 3.22
C LEU A 252 13.82 13.19 3.65
N GLU A 253 14.56 13.88 2.79
CA GLU A 253 15.86 14.48 3.15
C GLU A 253 15.72 15.43 4.35
N GLU A 254 14.69 16.27 4.36
CA GLU A 254 14.39 17.19 5.47
C GLU A 254 13.93 16.44 6.75
N MET A 255 13.43 15.21 6.60
CA MET A 255 12.96 14.39 7.72
C MET A 255 14.09 13.61 8.42
N ILE A 256 15.19 13.30 7.74
CA ILE A 256 16.31 12.53 8.29
C ILE A 256 16.78 13.06 9.66
N PRO A 257 16.98 14.37 9.88
CA PRO A 257 17.40 14.88 11.19
C PRO A 257 16.42 14.60 12.33
N LEU A 258 15.13 14.40 12.03
CA LEU A 258 14.13 14.10 13.05
C LEU A 258 14.26 12.66 13.63
N PHE A 259 14.96 11.78 12.91
CA PHE A 259 15.28 10.43 13.37
C PHE A 259 16.59 10.36 14.16
N ASP A 260 17.33 11.48 14.25
CA ASP A 260 18.67 11.53 14.83
C ASP A 260 18.58 11.68 16.36
N VAL A 261 18.15 10.61 17.01
CA VAL A 261 17.96 10.56 18.46
C VAL A 261 19.12 9.82 19.10
N PRO A 262 19.83 10.42 20.07
CA PRO A 262 20.91 9.74 20.77
C PRO A 262 20.47 8.43 21.39
N GLU A 263 21.38 7.44 21.40
CA GLU A 263 21.09 6.12 21.99
C GLU A 263 20.59 6.25 23.45
N GLY A 264 19.52 5.53 23.75
CA GLY A 264 18.89 5.55 25.08
C GLY A 264 17.98 6.74 25.35
N LYS A 265 17.92 7.75 24.46
CA LYS A 265 16.95 8.84 24.54
C LYS A 265 15.65 8.52 23.82
N ALA A 266 14.62 9.21 24.21
CA ALA A 266 13.31 9.19 23.59
C ALA A 266 13.02 10.55 22.96
N LEU A 267 12.10 10.61 21.98
CA LEU A 267 11.62 11.87 21.44
C LEU A 267 10.72 12.56 22.46
N SER A 268 10.90 13.86 22.63
CA SER A 268 9.95 14.72 23.34
C SER A 268 8.62 14.81 22.58
N HIS A 269 7.57 15.28 23.25
CA HIS A 269 6.27 15.46 22.60
C HIS A 269 6.33 16.45 21.43
N ASP A 270 7.14 17.51 21.54
CA ASP A 270 7.29 18.48 20.45
C ASP A 270 8.06 17.91 19.24
N GLU A 271 9.04 17.04 19.48
CA GLU A 271 9.72 16.31 18.41
C GLU A 271 8.78 15.32 17.71
N VAL A 272 7.89 14.63 18.46
CA VAL A 272 6.85 13.77 17.87
C VAL A 272 5.88 14.58 17.02
N LYS A 273 5.46 15.78 17.48
CA LYS A 273 4.61 16.68 16.69
C LYS A 273 5.29 17.12 15.39
N ALA A 274 6.57 17.50 15.46
CA ALA A 274 7.33 17.90 14.27
C ALA A 274 7.45 16.73 13.28
N MET A 275 7.74 15.53 13.76
CA MET A 275 7.78 14.32 12.94
C MET A 275 6.42 13.99 12.33
N HIS A 276 5.35 14.11 13.12
CA HIS A 276 3.99 13.91 12.61
C HIS A 276 3.65 14.92 11.51
N GLN A 277 3.91 16.20 11.73
CA GLN A 277 3.64 17.23 10.73
C GLN A 277 4.34 16.93 9.40
N LYS A 278 5.61 16.52 9.45
CA LYS A 278 6.36 16.17 8.25
C LYS A 278 5.81 14.88 7.59
N ALA A 279 5.50 13.85 8.36
CA ALA A 279 4.90 12.62 7.83
C ALA A 279 3.54 12.88 7.19
N TYR A 280 2.72 13.73 7.81
CA TYR A 280 1.43 14.19 7.27
C TYR A 280 1.62 14.91 5.93
N GLU A 281 2.54 15.89 5.84
CA GLU A 281 2.83 16.62 4.60
C GLU A 281 3.24 15.69 3.46
N LEU A 282 4.15 14.74 3.74
CA LEU A 282 4.61 13.77 2.74
C LEU A 282 3.50 12.84 2.28
N SER A 283 2.70 12.34 3.20
CA SER A 283 1.55 11.50 2.89
C SER A 283 0.50 12.25 2.04
N HIS A 284 0.32 13.55 2.27
CA HIS A 284 -0.61 14.40 1.52
C HIS A 284 -0.14 14.74 0.10
N VAL A 285 1.18 14.74 -0.17
CA VAL A 285 1.68 14.80 -1.56
C VAL A 285 1.08 13.69 -2.42
N ILE A 286 0.84 12.52 -1.82
CA ILE A 286 0.24 11.37 -2.50
C ILE A 286 -1.27 11.53 -2.60
N THR A 287 -1.94 11.77 -1.46
CA THR A 287 -3.41 11.68 -1.35
C THR A 287 -4.15 12.88 -1.92
N ASP A 288 -3.60 14.08 -1.87
CA ASP A 288 -4.23 15.26 -2.48
C ASP A 288 -4.36 15.07 -3.99
N LYS A 289 -3.35 14.44 -4.62
CA LYS A 289 -3.37 14.11 -6.04
C LYS A 289 -4.24 12.91 -6.41
N MET A 290 -4.63 12.10 -5.43
CA MET A 290 -5.62 11.05 -5.62
C MET A 290 -7.05 11.62 -5.66
N ASN A 291 -7.28 12.78 -5.06
CA ASN A 291 -8.58 13.44 -4.97
C ASN A 291 -8.85 14.44 -6.10
N ASP A 292 -7.81 14.93 -6.77
CA ASP A 292 -7.90 15.81 -7.97
C ASP A 292 -8.34 14.99 -9.21
#